data_218ec85f111fa741a497857f87d6945b
#
_entry.id   218ec85f111fa741a497857f87d6945b
#
_cell.length_a   1.000
_cell.length_b   1.000
_cell.length_c   1.000
_cell.angle_alpha   90.00
_cell.angle_beta   90.00
_cell.angle_gamma   90.00
#
_symmetry.space_group_name_H-M   'P 1'
#
loop_
_entity.id
_entity.type
_entity.pdbx_description
1 polymer ?
#
loop_
_entity_poly.entity_id
_entity_poly.type
_entity_poly.pdbx_seq_one_letter_code
_entity_poly.pdbx_strand_id
1 'polypeptide(L)'
;MRTDQNLQVINAIAQKNFNPVLLEKYSGYGGIGRELSEYNYYKKLNSIIPKDEIAKIKETTKTAYYTPEFLVKFIYEALDKLGFKSGNILEPAAGIGAFIKGMPKITRESSKILAIECEPVAYQILKTLYPDIKTTKSKFEEVTLPNNSFDLVIGNPPFSNNKVVDINNPNLAKSVLTDYFVARGVRLLKKGGILAFVVNQYVLDMIRDHIREVMVKEGASLLAACRLPDNIFTGARVTTDVIFITKGTNTNKWINTKPYRFKNHIKHINEYYINNPQNILGRLDIINVKEKTHLVCQSDANLADRLNDVLKTFPINLKNLSANPLNKNSDLNTRVNNYLNTLLSKYWDNLIKKINLKRNFFYLISYY
;
A
#
# COMPACT_ATOMS: atom_id res chain seq x y z
N MET A 1 -23.77 -18.08 5.72
CA MET A 1 -23.27 -16.68 5.64
C MET A 1 -21.90 -16.55 6.29
N ARG A 2 -21.22 -15.40 6.18
CA ARG A 2 -19.85 -15.18 6.69
C ARG A 2 -19.70 -15.47 8.19
N THR A 3 -20.68 -15.03 9.00
CA THR A 3 -20.73 -15.27 10.45
C THR A 3 -20.76 -16.76 10.79
N ASP A 4 -21.63 -17.54 10.15
CA ASP A 4 -21.76 -18.98 10.40
C ASP A 4 -20.50 -19.73 9.95
N GLN A 5 -19.89 -19.29 8.85
CA GLN A 5 -18.65 -19.84 8.34
C GLN A 5 -17.50 -19.64 9.33
N ASN A 6 -17.36 -18.42 9.90
CA ASN A 6 -16.36 -18.15 10.93
C ASN A 6 -16.61 -19.00 12.20
N LEU A 7 -17.88 -19.16 12.64
CA LEU A 7 -18.20 -20.03 13.77
C LEU A 7 -17.87 -21.48 13.51
N GLN A 8 -18.10 -21.99 12.29
CA GLN A 8 -17.70 -23.36 11.92
C GLN A 8 -16.20 -23.55 12.04
N VAL A 9 -15.40 -22.58 11.55
CA VAL A 9 -13.94 -22.63 11.67
C VAL A 9 -13.50 -22.60 13.12
N ILE A 10 -14.07 -21.72 13.94
CA ILE A 10 -13.74 -21.60 15.36
C ILE A 10 -14.09 -22.89 16.11
N ASN A 11 -15.27 -23.46 15.85
CA ASN A 11 -15.67 -24.77 16.41
C ASN A 11 -14.68 -25.88 16.03
N ALA A 12 -14.23 -25.92 14.77
CA ALA A 12 -13.26 -26.88 14.32
C ALA A 12 -11.94 -26.75 15.07
N ILE A 13 -11.46 -25.52 15.27
CA ILE A 13 -10.23 -25.24 16.06
C ILE A 13 -10.42 -25.73 17.50
N ALA A 14 -11.57 -25.41 18.15
CA ALA A 14 -11.86 -25.83 19.51
C ALA A 14 -11.90 -27.36 19.66
N GLN A 15 -12.37 -28.07 18.64
CA GLN A 15 -12.40 -29.53 18.56
C GLN A 15 -11.09 -30.16 18.08
N LYS A 16 -10.04 -29.35 17.89
CA LYS A 16 -8.73 -29.77 17.30
C LYS A 16 -8.85 -30.41 15.92
N ASN A 17 -9.87 -30.03 15.16
CA ASN A 17 -10.06 -30.41 13.77
C ASN A 17 -9.36 -29.40 12.87
N PHE A 18 -8.14 -29.67 12.48
CA PHE A 18 -7.28 -28.78 11.70
C PHE A 18 -7.33 -29.07 10.19
N ASN A 19 -8.52 -29.31 9.65
CA ASN A 19 -8.71 -29.47 8.21
C ASN A 19 -8.36 -28.15 7.49
N PRO A 20 -7.31 -28.13 6.62
CA PRO A 20 -6.86 -26.89 5.95
C PRO A 20 -7.95 -26.23 5.11
N VAL A 21 -8.74 -27.03 4.36
CA VAL A 21 -9.82 -26.52 3.50
C VAL A 21 -10.89 -25.79 4.31
N LEU A 22 -11.13 -26.23 5.55
CA LEU A 22 -12.06 -25.57 6.45
C LEU A 22 -11.44 -24.30 7.05
N LEU A 23 -10.19 -24.36 7.52
CA LEU A 23 -9.49 -23.25 8.15
C LEU A 23 -9.31 -22.06 7.18
N GLU A 24 -9.02 -22.34 5.91
CA GLU A 24 -8.88 -21.32 4.86
C GLU A 24 -10.18 -20.55 4.58
N LYS A 25 -11.33 -21.06 5.02
CA LYS A 25 -12.62 -20.36 4.91
C LYS A 25 -12.77 -19.23 5.93
N TYR A 26 -11.90 -19.13 6.93
CA TYR A 26 -11.95 -18.02 7.89
C TYR A 26 -11.75 -16.68 7.17
N SER A 27 -12.73 -15.80 7.30
CA SER A 27 -12.76 -14.53 6.56
C SER A 27 -12.48 -13.30 7.44
N GLY A 28 -12.00 -13.51 8.66
CA GLY A 28 -11.84 -12.44 9.65
C GLY A 28 -13.16 -11.79 10.04
N TYR A 29 -13.09 -10.76 10.85
CA TYR A 29 -14.28 -10.07 11.34
C TYR A 29 -14.57 -8.73 10.64
N GLY A 30 -13.84 -8.38 9.60
CA GLY A 30 -14.10 -7.17 8.82
C GLY A 30 -15.55 -7.12 8.32
N GLY A 31 -16.28 -6.07 8.68
CA GLY A 31 -17.67 -5.88 8.27
C GLY A 31 -18.74 -6.65 9.04
N ILE A 32 -18.40 -7.46 10.05
CA ILE A 32 -19.38 -8.18 10.91
C ILE A 32 -19.42 -7.66 12.36
N GLY A 33 -19.07 -6.40 12.57
CA GLY A 33 -19.06 -5.81 13.92
C GLY A 33 -20.44 -5.72 14.58
N ARG A 34 -21.52 -5.66 13.78
CA ARG A 34 -22.91 -5.66 14.27
C ARG A 34 -23.26 -7.03 14.84
N GLU A 35 -22.95 -8.08 14.09
CA GLU A 35 -23.24 -9.48 14.48
C GLU A 35 -22.49 -9.84 15.77
N LEU A 36 -21.26 -9.35 15.98
CA LEU A 36 -20.52 -9.53 17.22
C LEU A 36 -21.17 -8.85 18.43
N SER A 37 -22.06 -7.89 18.21
CA SER A 37 -22.81 -7.20 19.25
C SER A 37 -24.15 -7.89 19.56
N GLU A 38 -24.60 -8.83 18.73
CA GLU A 38 -25.82 -9.58 18.96
C GLU A 38 -25.62 -10.62 20.06
N TYR A 39 -26.56 -10.63 21.05
CA TYR A 39 -26.48 -11.48 22.25
C TYR A 39 -26.29 -12.97 21.91
N ASN A 40 -27.07 -13.50 20.99
CA ASN A 40 -27.01 -14.92 20.61
C ASN A 40 -25.69 -15.31 19.97
N TYR A 41 -25.15 -14.44 19.10
CA TYR A 41 -23.84 -14.66 18.47
C TYR A 41 -22.70 -14.56 19.52
N TYR A 42 -22.75 -13.54 20.36
CA TYR A 42 -21.77 -13.35 21.43
C TYR A 42 -21.78 -14.54 22.41
N LYS A 43 -22.97 -15.03 22.80
CA LYS A 43 -23.11 -16.21 23.67
C LYS A 43 -22.50 -17.46 23.06
N LYS A 44 -22.76 -17.70 21.76
CA LYS A 44 -22.12 -18.80 21.00
C LYS A 44 -20.60 -18.64 20.97
N LEU A 45 -20.10 -17.46 20.60
CA LEU A 45 -18.68 -17.21 20.52
C LEU A 45 -18.00 -17.40 21.89
N ASN A 46 -18.61 -16.90 22.97
CA ASN A 46 -18.09 -16.99 24.33
C ASN A 46 -18.10 -18.42 24.91
N SER A 47 -18.89 -19.34 24.35
CA SER A 47 -18.81 -20.76 24.72
C SER A 47 -17.62 -21.50 24.08
N ILE A 48 -16.96 -20.87 23.10
CA ILE A 48 -15.87 -21.46 22.30
C ILE A 48 -14.54 -20.75 22.57
N ILE A 49 -14.59 -19.42 22.75
CA ILE A 49 -13.41 -18.56 22.91
C ILE A 49 -13.48 -17.82 24.27
N PRO A 50 -12.37 -17.69 25.00
CA PRO A 50 -12.27 -16.88 26.21
C PRO A 50 -12.67 -15.42 25.98
N LYS A 51 -13.25 -14.78 27.00
CA LYS A 51 -13.78 -13.39 26.91
C LYS A 51 -12.70 -12.36 26.53
N ASP A 52 -11.49 -12.53 27.05
CA ASP A 52 -10.35 -11.65 26.74
C ASP A 52 -9.91 -11.77 25.26
N GLU A 53 -10.00 -12.94 24.67
CA GLU A 53 -9.75 -13.14 23.24
C GLU A 53 -10.87 -12.54 22.39
N ILE A 54 -12.13 -12.64 22.80
CA ILE A 54 -13.25 -11.97 22.11
C ILE A 54 -13.05 -10.45 22.11
N ALA A 55 -12.54 -9.87 23.19
CA ALA A 55 -12.22 -8.44 23.23
C ALA A 55 -11.19 -8.05 22.16
N LYS A 56 -10.13 -8.85 22.00
CA LYS A 56 -9.10 -8.65 20.95
C LYS A 56 -9.67 -8.79 19.54
N ILE A 57 -10.57 -9.77 19.33
CA ILE A 57 -11.29 -9.92 18.06
C ILE A 57 -12.10 -8.66 17.73
N LYS A 58 -12.81 -8.09 18.71
CA LYS A 58 -13.59 -6.86 18.52
C LYS A 58 -12.73 -5.66 18.10
N GLU A 59 -11.49 -5.57 18.55
CA GLU A 59 -10.57 -4.51 18.11
C GLU A 59 -10.28 -4.56 16.60
N THR A 60 -10.27 -5.76 16.01
CA THR A 60 -9.91 -5.97 14.59
C THR A 60 -11.11 -5.94 13.63
N THR A 61 -12.36 -5.91 14.14
CA THR A 61 -13.59 -6.01 13.31
C THR A 61 -13.71 -4.96 12.22
N LYS A 62 -13.10 -3.80 12.39
CA LYS A 62 -13.15 -2.70 11.40
C LYS A 62 -12.00 -2.75 10.40
N THR A 63 -11.01 -3.60 10.61
CA THR A 63 -9.73 -3.57 9.88
C THR A 63 -9.31 -4.91 9.28
N ALA A 64 -9.92 -6.02 9.72
CA ALA A 64 -9.58 -7.37 9.26
C ALA A 64 -10.27 -7.70 7.91
N TYR A 65 -9.70 -7.21 6.81
CA TYR A 65 -10.10 -7.52 5.44
C TYR A 65 -8.99 -8.28 4.73
N TYR A 66 -9.29 -9.49 4.27
CA TYR A 66 -8.29 -10.35 3.65
C TYR A 66 -8.13 -10.05 2.16
N THR A 67 -6.89 -10.12 1.71
CA THR A 67 -6.50 -9.79 0.34
C THR A 67 -6.93 -10.92 -0.61
N PRO A 68 -7.65 -10.61 -1.70
CA PRO A 68 -8.02 -11.59 -2.71
C PRO A 68 -6.79 -12.23 -3.37
N GLU A 69 -6.92 -13.49 -3.74
CA GLU A 69 -5.82 -14.30 -4.30
C GLU A 69 -5.24 -13.69 -5.59
N PHE A 70 -6.09 -13.16 -6.48
CA PHE A 70 -5.62 -12.52 -7.71
C PHE A 70 -4.72 -11.30 -7.44
N LEU A 71 -5.00 -10.54 -6.36
CA LEU A 71 -4.21 -9.39 -5.99
C LEU A 71 -2.86 -9.80 -5.38
N VAL A 72 -2.86 -10.86 -4.57
CA VAL A 72 -1.62 -11.45 -4.05
C VAL A 72 -0.72 -11.94 -5.20
N LYS A 73 -1.31 -12.63 -6.18
CA LYS A 73 -0.62 -13.09 -7.39
C LYS A 73 0.00 -11.91 -8.15
N PHE A 74 -0.77 -10.86 -8.42
CA PHE A 74 -0.28 -9.64 -9.06
C PHE A 74 0.92 -9.03 -8.32
N ILE A 75 0.85 -8.95 -6.98
CA ILE A 75 1.94 -8.39 -6.17
C ILE A 75 3.22 -9.23 -6.31
N TYR A 76 3.13 -10.56 -6.31
CA TYR A 76 4.31 -11.40 -6.50
C TYR A 76 4.86 -11.34 -7.93
N GLU A 77 4.02 -11.24 -8.95
CA GLU A 77 4.46 -11.03 -10.34
C GLU A 77 5.18 -9.67 -10.49
N ALA A 78 4.68 -8.64 -9.82
CA ALA A 78 5.34 -7.32 -9.77
C ALA A 78 6.70 -7.40 -9.04
N LEU A 79 6.78 -8.10 -7.91
CA LEU A 79 8.02 -8.31 -7.16
C LEU A 79 9.05 -9.09 -7.98
N ASP A 80 8.63 -10.08 -8.76
CA ASP A 80 9.52 -10.82 -9.67
C ASP A 80 10.12 -9.90 -10.74
N LYS A 81 9.30 -9.03 -11.35
CA LYS A 81 9.77 -8.01 -12.30
C LYS A 81 10.73 -7.00 -11.66
N LEU A 82 10.48 -6.60 -10.41
CA LEU A 82 11.37 -5.74 -9.63
C LEU A 82 12.68 -6.45 -9.23
N GLY A 83 12.80 -7.75 -9.51
CA GLY A 83 14.00 -8.54 -9.28
C GLY A 83 14.10 -9.17 -7.89
N PHE A 84 13.03 -9.13 -7.08
CA PHE A 84 12.99 -9.86 -5.82
C PHE A 84 12.83 -11.36 -6.06
N LYS A 85 13.68 -12.18 -5.45
CA LYS A 85 13.64 -13.65 -5.57
C LYS A 85 13.47 -14.33 -4.22
N SER A 86 14.27 -13.93 -3.23
CA SER A 86 14.28 -14.52 -1.89
C SER A 86 14.98 -13.61 -0.89
N GLY A 87 14.88 -13.91 0.39
CA GLY A 87 15.59 -13.20 1.47
C GLY A 87 14.88 -13.29 2.82
N ASN A 88 15.13 -12.31 3.67
CA ASN A 88 14.38 -12.16 4.93
C ASN A 88 13.07 -11.40 4.61
N ILE A 89 11.95 -12.05 4.86
CA ILE A 89 10.61 -11.53 4.55
C ILE A 89 9.86 -11.27 5.85
N LEU A 90 9.22 -10.11 5.95
CA LEU A 90 8.30 -9.76 7.04
C LEU A 90 6.89 -9.54 6.51
N GLU A 91 5.91 -10.22 7.09
CA GLU A 91 4.48 -9.95 6.96
C GLU A 91 3.92 -9.47 8.30
N PRO A 92 3.75 -8.14 8.51
CA PRO A 92 3.48 -7.60 9.85
C PRO A 92 2.00 -7.62 10.27
N ALA A 93 1.11 -8.05 9.40
CA ALA A 93 -0.33 -8.26 9.66
C ALA A 93 -0.82 -9.41 8.78
N ALA A 94 -0.44 -10.63 9.15
CA ALA A 94 -0.50 -11.78 8.24
C ALA A 94 -1.92 -12.37 8.07
N GLY A 95 -2.85 -12.07 8.98
CA GLY A 95 -4.16 -12.73 8.98
C GLY A 95 -4.01 -14.24 9.04
N ILE A 96 -4.66 -14.94 8.15
CA ILE A 96 -4.50 -16.41 7.99
C ILE A 96 -3.38 -16.80 7.00
N GLY A 97 -2.55 -15.82 6.54
CA GLY A 97 -1.42 -16.09 5.67
C GLY A 97 -1.71 -16.04 4.17
N ALA A 98 -2.57 -15.12 3.71
CA ALA A 98 -2.90 -14.99 2.29
C ALA A 98 -1.65 -14.75 1.41
N PHE A 99 -0.72 -13.93 1.86
CA PHE A 99 0.53 -13.68 1.13
C PHE A 99 1.50 -14.87 1.22
N ILE A 100 1.49 -15.64 2.32
CA ILE A 100 2.27 -16.88 2.42
C ILE A 100 1.72 -17.94 1.48
N LYS A 101 0.38 -18.08 1.40
CA LYS A 101 -0.29 -18.98 0.46
C LYS A 101 0.05 -18.69 -1.00
N GLY A 102 -0.03 -17.42 -1.38
CA GLY A 102 0.23 -16.98 -2.76
C GLY A 102 1.70 -16.81 -3.11
N MET A 103 2.62 -17.02 -2.16
CA MET A 103 4.06 -16.90 -2.40
C MET A 103 4.55 -18.00 -3.36
N PRO A 104 5.33 -17.65 -4.40
CA PRO A 104 5.94 -18.67 -5.27
C PRO A 104 6.76 -19.67 -4.44
N LYS A 105 6.62 -20.96 -4.76
CA LYS A 105 7.24 -22.05 -3.98
C LYS A 105 8.75 -21.84 -3.80
N ILE A 106 9.46 -21.50 -4.87
CA ILE A 106 10.91 -21.26 -4.83
C ILE A 106 11.28 -20.10 -3.90
N THR A 107 10.50 -19.02 -3.89
CA THR A 107 10.69 -17.89 -2.99
C THR A 107 10.47 -18.30 -1.54
N ARG A 108 9.43 -19.09 -1.25
CA ARG A 108 9.11 -19.57 0.09
C ARG A 108 10.21 -20.46 0.64
N GLU A 109 10.67 -21.44 -0.14
CA GLU A 109 11.68 -22.41 0.26
C GLU A 109 13.08 -21.78 0.44
N SER A 110 13.35 -20.66 -0.28
CA SER A 110 14.65 -19.96 -0.25
C SER A 110 14.67 -18.74 0.67
N SER A 111 13.61 -18.50 1.46
CA SER A 111 13.48 -17.32 2.30
C SER A 111 13.31 -17.64 3.77
N LYS A 112 13.70 -16.70 4.64
CA LYS A 112 13.36 -16.70 6.07
C LYS A 112 12.17 -15.77 6.27
N ILE A 113 11.03 -16.32 6.66
CA ILE A 113 9.77 -15.61 6.77
C ILE A 113 9.42 -15.42 8.24
N LEU A 114 9.09 -14.19 8.62
CA LEU A 114 8.48 -13.84 9.90
C LEU A 114 7.10 -13.26 9.62
N ALA A 115 6.06 -13.87 10.20
CA ALA A 115 4.69 -13.42 10.13
C ALA A 115 4.20 -12.99 11.52
N ILE A 116 3.61 -11.80 11.62
CA ILE A 116 3.05 -11.25 12.86
C ILE A 116 1.54 -11.14 12.68
N GLU A 117 0.78 -11.64 13.65
CA GLU A 117 -0.66 -11.54 13.69
C GLU A 117 -1.15 -11.33 15.13
N CYS A 118 -2.04 -10.38 15.36
CA CYS A 118 -2.54 -10.05 16.69
C CYS A 118 -3.92 -10.67 16.99
N GLU A 119 -4.70 -10.98 15.96
CA GLU A 119 -6.03 -11.59 16.14
C GLU A 119 -5.88 -13.08 16.50
N PRO A 120 -6.47 -13.52 17.63
CA PRO A 120 -6.18 -14.85 18.18
C PRO A 120 -6.53 -16.02 17.26
N VAL A 121 -7.67 -15.96 16.58
CA VAL A 121 -8.14 -17.05 15.71
C VAL A 121 -7.34 -17.08 14.42
N ALA A 122 -7.11 -15.92 13.80
CA ALA A 122 -6.28 -15.81 12.61
C ALA A 122 -4.85 -16.31 12.87
N TYR A 123 -4.27 -15.94 14.02
CA TYR A 123 -2.95 -16.43 14.43
C TYR A 123 -2.91 -17.96 14.57
N GLN A 124 -3.94 -18.55 15.22
CA GLN A 124 -3.99 -20.01 15.38
C GLN A 124 -4.09 -20.72 14.03
N ILE A 125 -4.89 -20.18 13.11
CA ILE A 125 -5.01 -20.69 11.73
C ILE A 125 -3.66 -20.57 11.01
N LEU A 126 -3.05 -19.39 11.04
CA LEU A 126 -1.75 -19.10 10.43
C LEU A 126 -0.70 -20.11 10.88
N LYS A 127 -0.56 -20.31 12.19
CA LYS A 127 0.40 -21.25 12.78
C LYS A 127 0.12 -22.71 12.37
N THR A 128 -1.16 -23.05 12.23
CA THR A 128 -1.58 -24.41 11.86
C THR A 128 -1.33 -24.71 10.38
N LEU A 129 -1.65 -23.76 9.51
CA LEU A 129 -1.48 -23.94 8.07
C LEU A 129 -0.01 -23.85 7.62
N TYR A 130 0.81 -23.09 8.36
CA TYR A 130 2.21 -22.82 7.99
C TYR A 130 3.16 -23.07 9.17
N PRO A 131 3.30 -24.33 9.63
CA PRO A 131 4.11 -24.67 10.81
C PRO A 131 5.63 -24.45 10.60
N ASP A 132 6.07 -24.37 9.35
CA ASP A 132 7.44 -24.08 8.93
C ASP A 132 7.80 -22.58 8.98
N ILE A 133 6.79 -21.69 9.09
CA ILE A 133 6.99 -20.26 9.14
C ILE A 133 7.11 -19.77 10.59
N LYS A 134 8.07 -18.89 10.84
CA LYS A 134 8.17 -18.23 12.14
C LYS A 134 7.01 -17.26 12.31
N THR A 135 6.13 -17.55 13.30
CA THR A 135 4.95 -16.73 13.58
C THR A 135 5.02 -16.10 14.97
N THR A 136 4.46 -14.91 15.15
CA THR A 136 4.39 -14.21 16.43
C THR A 136 2.97 -13.68 16.66
N LYS A 137 2.35 -14.02 17.83
CA LYS A 137 1.06 -13.49 18.26
C LYS A 137 1.28 -12.16 18.99
N SER A 138 1.20 -11.04 18.27
CA SER A 138 1.41 -9.71 18.86
C SER A 138 0.91 -8.63 17.92
N LYS A 139 0.68 -7.42 18.43
CA LYS A 139 0.57 -6.22 17.59
C LYS A 139 1.95 -5.87 17.04
N PHE A 140 2.00 -5.29 15.83
CA PHE A 140 3.26 -4.96 15.18
C PHE A 140 4.09 -3.97 16.00
N GLU A 141 3.46 -2.97 16.63
CA GLU A 141 4.09 -1.98 17.50
C GLU A 141 4.73 -2.55 18.76
N GLU A 142 4.33 -3.73 19.18
CA GLU A 142 4.84 -4.40 20.39
C GLU A 142 6.06 -5.28 20.13
N VAL A 143 6.35 -5.60 18.85
CA VAL A 143 7.44 -6.51 18.48
C VAL A 143 8.73 -5.73 18.26
N THR A 144 9.79 -5.98 18.99
CA THR A 144 11.10 -5.38 18.74
C THR A 144 11.80 -6.11 17.59
N LEU A 145 12.11 -5.38 16.53
CA LEU A 145 12.79 -5.87 15.34
C LEU A 145 13.97 -4.96 14.99
N PRO A 146 15.11 -5.53 14.58
CA PRO A 146 16.26 -4.72 14.18
C PRO A 146 15.98 -3.98 12.85
N ASN A 147 16.37 -2.71 12.80
CA ASN A 147 16.32 -1.94 11.57
C ASN A 147 17.22 -2.55 10.49
N ASN A 148 16.92 -2.28 9.23
CA ASN A 148 17.70 -2.72 8.07
C ASN A 148 17.94 -4.23 8.01
N SER A 149 16.93 -5.04 8.35
CA SER A 149 17.05 -6.50 8.48
C SER A 149 16.26 -7.32 7.47
N PHE A 150 15.29 -6.71 6.77
CA PHE A 150 14.43 -7.40 5.82
C PHE A 150 14.72 -7.01 4.37
N ASP A 151 14.67 -8.00 3.49
CA ASP A 151 14.79 -7.83 2.04
C ASP A 151 13.41 -7.52 1.43
N LEU A 152 12.33 -8.00 2.06
CA LEU A 152 10.94 -7.73 1.69
C LEU A 152 10.09 -7.52 2.93
N VAL A 153 9.28 -6.46 2.92
CA VAL A 153 8.15 -6.27 3.84
C VAL A 153 6.88 -6.25 3.00
N ILE A 154 5.98 -7.21 3.22
CA ILE A 154 4.82 -7.45 2.37
C ILE A 154 3.56 -7.61 3.21
N GLY A 155 2.39 -7.18 2.69
CA GLY A 155 1.12 -7.42 3.36
C GLY A 155 0.03 -6.42 3.02
N ASN A 156 -1.07 -6.58 3.77
CA ASN A 156 -2.21 -5.67 3.76
C ASN A 156 -2.44 -5.19 5.21
N PRO A 157 -1.71 -4.14 5.63
CA PRO A 157 -1.83 -3.61 7.00
C PRO A 157 -3.25 -3.09 7.29
N PRO A 158 -3.65 -3.03 8.57
CA PRO A 158 -4.98 -2.56 8.95
C PRO A 158 -5.20 -1.09 8.60
N PHE A 159 -6.38 -0.75 8.05
CA PHE A 159 -6.76 0.64 7.73
C PHE A 159 -7.50 1.24 8.91
N SER A 160 -6.86 2.08 9.70
CA SER A 160 -7.46 2.73 10.84
C SER A 160 -6.87 4.12 11.07
N ASN A 161 -7.73 5.03 11.55
CA ASN A 161 -7.30 6.35 12.03
C ASN A 161 -6.85 6.33 13.51
N ASN A 162 -6.84 5.16 14.15
CA ASN A 162 -6.32 5.02 15.50
C ASN A 162 -4.83 5.36 15.52
N LYS A 163 -4.43 6.14 16.50
CA LYS A 163 -3.02 6.48 16.71
C LYS A 163 -2.30 5.34 17.40
N VAL A 164 -1.09 5.08 16.95
CA VAL A 164 -0.21 4.05 17.51
C VAL A 164 0.67 4.65 18.61
N VAL A 165 0.91 3.87 19.64
CA VAL A 165 1.92 4.16 20.66
C VAL A 165 3.02 3.13 20.53
N ASP A 166 4.21 3.55 20.12
CA ASP A 166 5.41 2.72 20.03
C ASP A 166 6.55 3.41 20.77
N ILE A 167 6.89 2.87 21.95
CA ILE A 167 7.97 3.39 22.79
C ILE A 167 9.36 3.20 22.18
N ASN A 168 9.51 2.18 21.34
CA ASN A 168 10.78 1.87 20.68
C ASN A 168 11.03 2.74 19.45
N ASN A 169 9.96 3.36 18.90
CA ASN A 169 10.01 4.26 17.75
C ASN A 169 9.24 5.56 18.01
N PRO A 170 9.71 6.42 18.93
CA PRO A 170 8.95 7.58 19.39
C PRO A 170 8.66 8.61 18.29
N ASN A 171 9.49 8.68 17.25
CA ASN A 171 9.25 9.53 16.08
C ASN A 171 8.13 9.02 15.15
N LEU A 172 7.69 7.77 15.30
CA LEU A 172 6.52 7.20 14.64
C LEU A 172 5.30 7.16 15.57
N ALA A 173 5.50 7.42 16.87
CA ALA A 173 4.41 7.51 17.83
C ALA A 173 3.42 8.60 17.41
N LYS A 174 2.11 8.35 17.64
CA LYS A 174 0.98 9.19 17.23
C LYS A 174 0.70 9.24 15.73
N SER A 175 1.42 8.48 14.88
CA SER A 175 0.98 8.24 13.51
C SER A 175 -0.32 7.43 13.50
N VAL A 176 -1.15 7.63 12.49
CA VAL A 176 -2.28 6.74 12.25
C VAL A 176 -1.77 5.34 11.86
N LEU A 177 -2.54 4.31 12.19
CA LEU A 177 -2.07 2.93 12.13
C LEU A 177 -1.49 2.54 10.76
N THR A 178 -2.16 2.88 9.66
CA THR A 178 -1.67 2.55 8.30
C THR A 178 -0.33 3.23 8.01
N ASP A 179 -0.20 4.52 8.32
CA ASP A 179 1.02 5.29 8.11
C ASP A 179 2.18 4.74 8.95
N TYR A 180 1.88 4.33 10.19
CA TYR A 180 2.85 3.69 11.06
C TYR A 180 3.41 2.40 10.44
N PHE A 181 2.53 1.51 9.93
CA PHE A 181 2.96 0.27 9.28
C PHE A 181 3.90 0.53 8.10
N VAL A 182 3.56 1.51 7.26
CA VAL A 182 4.39 1.86 6.10
C VAL A 182 5.73 2.42 6.53
N ALA A 183 5.76 3.42 7.42
CA ALA A 183 6.99 4.06 7.85
C ALA A 183 7.91 3.10 8.62
N ARG A 184 7.34 2.28 9.51
CA ARG A 184 8.10 1.25 10.23
C ARG A 184 8.60 0.16 9.28
N GLY A 185 7.76 -0.27 8.33
CA GLY A 185 8.15 -1.22 7.29
C GLY A 185 9.36 -0.75 6.51
N VAL A 186 9.37 0.52 6.07
CA VAL A 186 10.53 1.13 5.40
C VAL A 186 11.77 1.14 6.30
N ARG A 187 11.62 1.48 7.58
CA ARG A 187 12.75 1.48 8.54
C ARG A 187 13.39 0.09 8.67
N LEU A 188 12.58 -0.96 8.64
CA LEU A 188 13.04 -2.34 8.75
C LEU A 188 13.68 -2.88 7.47
N LEU A 189 13.47 -2.26 6.31
CA LEU A 189 14.10 -2.67 5.06
C LEU A 189 15.61 -2.47 5.09
N LYS A 190 16.33 -3.43 4.54
CA LYS A 190 17.72 -3.24 4.09
C LYS A 190 17.79 -2.25 2.94
N LYS A 191 18.99 -1.72 2.67
CA LYS A 191 19.25 -0.97 1.43
C LYS A 191 18.99 -1.89 0.22
N GLY A 192 18.18 -1.43 -0.72
CA GLY A 192 17.72 -2.21 -1.88
C GLY A 192 16.56 -3.17 -1.57
N GLY A 193 16.11 -3.27 -0.31
CA GLY A 193 14.92 -4.02 0.05
C GLY A 193 13.64 -3.35 -0.46
N ILE A 194 12.56 -4.13 -0.54
CA ILE A 194 11.27 -3.68 -1.09
C ILE A 194 10.18 -3.78 -0.01
N LEU A 195 9.35 -2.75 0.09
CA LEU A 195 8.05 -2.80 0.76
C LEU A 195 6.98 -2.92 -0.33
N ALA A 196 6.10 -3.92 -0.19
CA ALA A 196 4.96 -4.16 -1.07
C ALA A 196 3.69 -4.25 -0.22
N PHE A 197 2.97 -3.14 -0.08
CA PHE A 197 1.77 -3.08 0.75
C PHE A 197 0.54 -2.70 -0.05
N VAL A 198 -0.59 -3.26 0.39
CA VAL A 198 -1.91 -2.72 0.08
C VAL A 198 -2.26 -1.69 1.16
N VAL A 199 -2.56 -0.47 0.77
CA VAL A 199 -2.83 0.64 1.69
C VAL A 199 -4.07 1.41 1.26
N ASN A 200 -4.68 2.18 2.15
CA ASN A 200 -5.72 3.12 1.74
C ASN A 200 -5.11 4.28 0.93
N GLN A 201 -5.89 4.88 0.03
CA GLN A 201 -5.44 5.96 -0.87
C GLN A 201 -4.81 7.15 -0.13
N TYR A 202 -5.14 7.37 1.14
CA TYR A 202 -4.68 8.54 1.88
C TYR A 202 -3.19 8.51 2.21
N VAL A 203 -2.53 7.35 2.18
CA VAL A 203 -1.07 7.24 2.30
C VAL A 203 -0.37 8.07 1.23
N LEU A 204 -0.91 8.07 0.01
CA LEU A 204 -0.37 8.86 -1.11
C LEU A 204 -1.05 10.21 -1.29
N ASP A 205 -2.38 10.31 -1.11
CA ASP A 205 -3.18 11.50 -1.47
C ASP A 205 -3.36 12.53 -0.34
N MET A 206 -2.94 12.23 0.91
CA MET A 206 -3.06 13.20 1.99
C MET A 206 -2.24 14.46 1.68
N ILE A 207 -2.85 15.64 1.78
CA ILE A 207 -2.19 16.94 1.52
C ILE A 207 -1.00 17.13 2.48
N ARG A 208 -1.19 16.77 3.76
CA ARG A 208 -0.10 16.76 4.74
C ARG A 208 0.79 15.55 4.45
N ASP A 209 2.02 15.83 4.08
CA ASP A 209 3.00 14.87 3.58
C ASP A 209 3.96 14.32 4.66
N HIS A 210 3.71 14.66 5.92
CA HIS A 210 4.60 14.32 7.04
C HIS A 210 5.10 12.87 7.03
N ILE A 211 4.19 11.90 6.79
CA ILE A 211 4.60 10.48 6.76
C ILE A 211 5.46 10.15 5.54
N ARG A 212 5.17 10.76 4.37
CA ARG A 212 5.98 10.57 3.17
C ARG A 212 7.36 11.22 3.34
N GLU A 213 7.45 12.37 4.00
CA GLU A 213 8.71 12.99 4.38
C GLU A 213 9.53 12.11 5.33
N VAL A 214 8.87 11.52 6.35
CA VAL A 214 9.54 10.57 7.27
C VAL A 214 10.10 9.39 6.49
N MET A 215 9.34 8.81 5.58
CA MET A 215 9.81 7.70 4.74
C MET A 215 10.99 8.10 3.85
N VAL A 216 10.96 9.29 3.25
CA VAL A 216 12.07 9.79 2.42
C VAL A 216 13.33 10.03 3.25
N LYS A 217 13.19 10.55 4.48
CA LYS A 217 14.34 10.68 5.41
C LYS A 217 14.96 9.32 5.78
N GLU A 218 14.16 8.25 5.77
CA GLU A 218 14.65 6.86 5.92
C GLU A 218 15.24 6.29 4.61
N GLY A 219 15.28 7.07 3.54
CA GLY A 219 15.81 6.67 2.24
C GLY A 219 14.80 5.96 1.32
N ALA A 220 13.51 6.11 1.56
CA ALA A 220 12.47 5.49 0.75
C ALA A 220 12.27 6.18 -0.61
N SER A 221 12.06 5.38 -1.63
CA SER A 221 11.66 5.82 -2.98
C SER A 221 10.50 4.98 -3.48
N LEU A 222 9.46 5.62 -4.00
CA LEU A 222 8.35 4.93 -4.64
C LEU A 222 8.81 4.38 -6.00
N LEU A 223 8.73 3.07 -6.17
CA LEU A 223 9.03 2.38 -7.42
C LEU A 223 7.83 2.38 -8.35
N ALA A 224 6.68 2.01 -7.78
CA ALA A 224 5.40 1.97 -8.47
C ALA A 224 4.25 2.02 -7.46
N ALA A 225 3.09 2.47 -7.93
CA ALA A 225 1.83 2.35 -7.23
C ALA A 225 0.69 2.07 -8.21
N CYS A 226 -0.32 1.32 -7.77
CA CYS A 226 -1.51 1.01 -8.54
C CYS A 226 -2.73 1.30 -7.69
N ARG A 227 -3.60 2.19 -8.16
CA ARG A 227 -4.89 2.50 -7.50
C ARG A 227 -5.94 1.50 -7.92
N LEU A 228 -6.50 0.80 -6.94
CA LEU A 228 -7.51 -0.24 -7.13
C LEU A 228 -8.92 0.33 -7.01
N PRO A 229 -9.90 -0.30 -7.67
CA PRO A 229 -11.31 0.00 -7.45
C PRO A 229 -11.75 -0.23 -6.00
N ASP A 230 -12.81 0.48 -5.58
CA ASP A 230 -13.29 0.52 -4.20
C ASP A 230 -14.01 -0.77 -3.74
N ASN A 231 -14.25 -1.71 -4.64
CA ASN A 231 -14.99 -2.95 -4.41
C ASN A 231 -14.13 -4.22 -4.36
N ILE A 232 -12.81 -4.08 -4.21
CA ILE A 232 -11.87 -5.22 -4.20
C ILE A 232 -12.05 -6.10 -2.96
N PHE A 233 -12.35 -5.50 -1.82
CA PHE A 233 -12.48 -6.23 -0.56
C PHE A 233 -13.93 -6.55 -0.24
N THR A 234 -14.21 -7.82 0.03
CA THR A 234 -15.55 -8.27 0.40
C THR A 234 -16.02 -7.60 1.69
N GLY A 235 -17.16 -6.90 1.62
CA GLY A 235 -17.75 -6.20 2.77
C GLY A 235 -17.18 -4.82 3.07
N ALA A 236 -16.29 -4.28 2.21
CA ALA A 236 -15.81 -2.91 2.29
C ALA A 236 -15.90 -2.18 0.95
N ARG A 237 -16.21 -0.89 1.02
CA ARG A 237 -16.07 0.06 -0.09
C ARG A 237 -14.95 1.03 0.25
N VAL A 238 -13.75 0.74 -0.23
CA VAL A 238 -12.55 1.54 0.07
C VAL A 238 -11.61 1.55 -1.12
N THR A 239 -11.28 2.73 -1.60
CA THR A 239 -10.24 2.89 -2.61
C THR A 239 -8.88 2.65 -1.95
N THR A 240 -8.13 1.73 -2.52
CA THR A 240 -6.82 1.32 -2.02
C THR A 240 -5.76 1.46 -3.10
N ASP A 241 -4.52 1.52 -2.67
CA ASP A 241 -3.34 1.53 -3.51
C ASP A 241 -2.47 0.31 -3.18
N VAL A 242 -1.93 -0.37 -4.18
CA VAL A 242 -0.77 -1.24 -4.01
C VAL A 242 0.46 -0.38 -4.20
N ILE A 243 1.32 -0.29 -3.19
CA ILE A 243 2.54 0.50 -3.25
C ILE A 243 3.78 -0.38 -3.22
N PHE A 244 4.76 -0.05 -4.05
CA PHE A 244 6.08 -0.67 -4.06
C PHE A 244 7.11 0.40 -3.75
N ILE A 245 7.77 0.29 -2.60
CA ILE A 245 8.77 1.24 -2.12
C ILE A 245 10.08 0.51 -1.93
N THR A 246 11.20 1.10 -2.36
CA THR A 246 12.55 0.60 -2.05
C THR A 246 13.28 1.54 -1.12
N LYS A 247 14.31 1.04 -0.42
CA LYS A 247 15.17 1.83 0.46
C LYS A 247 16.56 2.03 -0.13
N GLY A 248 17.05 3.26 -0.07
CA GLY A 248 18.44 3.58 -0.45
C GLY A 248 18.61 4.23 -1.82
N THR A 249 17.53 4.64 -2.47
CA THR A 249 17.55 5.50 -3.66
C THR A 249 16.83 6.81 -3.33
N ASN A 250 17.41 7.96 -3.66
CA ASN A 250 16.81 9.25 -3.35
C ASN A 250 16.00 9.78 -4.54
N THR A 251 14.68 9.50 -4.56
CA THR A 251 13.76 10.19 -5.47
C THR A 251 12.61 10.78 -4.67
N ASN A 252 12.56 12.11 -4.54
CA ASN A 252 11.54 12.82 -3.77
C ASN A 252 10.25 13.09 -4.58
N LYS A 253 10.13 12.59 -5.81
CA LYS A 253 9.06 12.95 -6.76
C LYS A 253 7.66 12.44 -6.39
N TRP A 254 7.52 11.62 -5.35
CA TRP A 254 6.25 11.03 -4.94
C TRP A 254 5.67 11.63 -3.64
N ILE A 255 6.35 12.62 -3.05
CA ILE A 255 5.91 13.25 -1.79
C ILE A 255 4.68 14.11 -2.01
N ASN A 256 4.64 14.84 -3.14
CA ASN A 256 3.69 15.89 -3.37
C ASN A 256 2.34 15.37 -3.89
N THR A 257 1.30 16.08 -3.48
CA THR A 257 -0.03 15.97 -4.08
C THR A 257 -0.35 17.23 -4.86
N LYS A 258 -1.19 17.11 -5.89
CA LYS A 258 -1.68 18.26 -6.65
C LYS A 258 -3.20 18.32 -6.62
N PRO A 259 -3.79 19.52 -6.71
CA PRO A 259 -5.22 19.66 -6.86
C PRO A 259 -5.65 19.05 -8.19
N TYR A 260 -6.63 18.19 -8.13
CA TYR A 260 -7.27 17.54 -9.28
C TYR A 260 -8.74 17.97 -9.31
N ARG A 261 -9.12 18.64 -10.40
CA ARG A 261 -10.50 19.09 -10.59
C ARG A 261 -11.35 17.93 -11.10
N PHE A 262 -12.39 17.62 -10.34
CA PHE A 262 -13.36 16.61 -10.70
C PHE A 262 -14.77 17.20 -10.61
N LYS A 263 -15.41 17.42 -11.77
CA LYS A 263 -16.69 18.16 -11.85
C LYS A 263 -16.58 19.51 -11.11
N ASN A 264 -17.42 19.74 -10.11
CA ASN A 264 -17.45 20.96 -9.29
C ASN A 264 -16.60 20.84 -8.00
N HIS A 265 -15.78 19.78 -7.86
CA HIS A 265 -14.97 19.52 -6.69
C HIS A 265 -13.49 19.57 -7.02
N ILE A 266 -12.69 20.06 -6.07
CA ILE A 266 -11.24 19.93 -6.11
C ILE A 266 -10.83 18.92 -5.04
N LYS A 267 -10.12 17.87 -5.45
CA LYS A 267 -9.53 16.87 -4.58
C LYS A 267 -8.03 16.84 -4.83
N HIS A 268 -7.28 16.40 -3.83
CA HIS A 268 -5.84 16.19 -4.02
C HIS A 268 -5.58 14.74 -4.40
N ILE A 269 -4.68 14.56 -5.34
CA ILE A 269 -4.17 13.25 -5.78
C ILE A 269 -2.65 13.32 -5.83
N ASN A 270 -2.00 12.21 -5.54
CA ASN A 270 -0.55 12.15 -5.60
C ASN A 270 -0.03 12.45 -7.02
N GLU A 271 1.05 13.23 -7.10
CA GLU A 271 1.68 13.59 -8.38
C GLU A 271 2.09 12.36 -9.18
N TYR A 272 2.40 11.24 -8.52
CA TYR A 272 2.67 9.97 -9.17
C TYR A 272 1.53 9.55 -10.11
N TYR A 273 0.27 9.62 -9.68
CA TYR A 273 -0.88 9.22 -10.50
C TYR A 273 -1.20 10.21 -11.63
N ILE A 274 -0.86 11.48 -11.45
CA ILE A 274 -0.99 12.48 -12.53
C ILE A 274 0.00 12.15 -13.66
N ASN A 275 1.20 11.72 -13.31
CA ASN A 275 2.24 11.34 -14.27
C ASN A 275 2.07 9.90 -14.81
N ASN A 276 1.30 9.05 -14.12
CA ASN A 276 1.07 7.65 -14.47
C ASN A 276 -0.43 7.32 -14.39
N PRO A 277 -1.30 7.96 -15.20
CA PRO A 277 -2.75 7.76 -15.12
C PRO A 277 -3.19 6.33 -15.45
N GLN A 278 -2.40 5.57 -16.22
CA GLN A 278 -2.62 4.16 -16.53
C GLN A 278 -2.57 3.25 -15.29
N ASN A 279 -1.95 3.72 -14.19
CA ASN A 279 -1.86 2.99 -12.93
C ASN A 279 -3.10 3.21 -12.03
N ILE A 280 -4.11 3.95 -12.49
CA ILE A 280 -5.43 4.04 -11.88
C ILE A 280 -6.30 2.98 -12.55
N LEU A 281 -6.60 1.89 -11.84
CA LEU A 281 -7.20 0.67 -12.40
C LEU A 281 -8.73 0.68 -12.37
N GLY A 282 -9.31 1.86 -12.43
CA GLY A 282 -10.74 2.11 -12.49
C GLY A 282 -11.02 3.54 -12.89
N ARG A 283 -12.26 3.97 -12.72
CA ARG A 283 -12.68 5.34 -13.01
C ARG A 283 -12.74 6.15 -11.72
N LEU A 284 -12.02 7.27 -11.67
CA LEU A 284 -12.15 8.20 -10.54
C LEU A 284 -13.55 8.84 -10.55
N ASP A 285 -14.17 8.93 -9.39
CA ASP A 285 -15.47 9.58 -9.18
C ASP A 285 -15.55 10.21 -7.78
N ILE A 286 -16.56 11.05 -7.57
CA ILE A 286 -16.87 11.68 -6.30
C ILE A 286 -18.15 11.06 -5.74
N ILE A 287 -18.07 10.60 -4.51
CA ILE A 287 -19.24 10.15 -3.75
C ILE A 287 -19.44 11.00 -2.50
N ASN A 288 -20.69 11.14 -2.09
CA ASN A 288 -21.05 11.82 -0.84
C ASN A 288 -21.34 10.78 0.24
N VAL A 289 -20.62 10.85 1.35
CA VAL A 289 -20.84 10.00 2.51
C VAL A 289 -20.96 10.90 3.75
N LYS A 290 -22.10 10.89 4.41
CA LYS A 290 -22.36 11.72 5.61
C LYS A 290 -21.89 13.18 5.41
N GLU A 291 -22.43 13.85 4.38
CA GLU A 291 -22.15 15.25 4.02
C GLU A 291 -20.71 15.57 3.60
N LYS A 292 -19.84 14.59 3.56
CA LYS A 292 -18.46 14.73 3.08
C LYS A 292 -18.29 14.11 1.71
N THR A 293 -17.61 14.85 0.85
CA THR A 293 -17.25 14.36 -0.50
C THR A 293 -15.96 13.56 -0.44
N HIS A 294 -15.98 12.37 -1.03
CA HIS A 294 -14.80 11.50 -1.14
C HIS A 294 -14.47 11.22 -2.59
N LEU A 295 -13.17 11.29 -2.94
CA LEU A 295 -12.67 10.77 -4.19
C LEU A 295 -12.59 9.25 -4.07
N VAL A 296 -13.15 8.53 -5.03
CA VAL A 296 -13.12 7.07 -5.09
C VAL A 296 -12.67 6.61 -6.46
N CYS A 297 -12.16 5.40 -6.53
CA CYS A 297 -11.91 4.69 -7.77
C CYS A 297 -13.00 3.63 -7.94
N GLN A 298 -13.91 3.84 -8.87
CA GLN A 298 -14.98 2.89 -9.18
C GLN A 298 -14.48 1.82 -10.13
N SER A 299 -14.98 0.59 -9.97
CA SER A 299 -14.70 -0.49 -10.92
C SER A 299 -15.23 -0.13 -12.31
N ASP A 300 -14.41 -0.33 -13.31
CA ASP A 300 -14.81 -0.47 -14.70
C ASP A 300 -14.53 -1.92 -15.17
N ALA A 301 -15.04 -2.31 -16.32
CA ALA A 301 -15.31 -3.71 -16.66
C ALA A 301 -14.08 -4.65 -16.76
N ASN A 302 -12.82 -4.21 -16.61
CA ASN A 302 -11.68 -5.07 -16.98
C ASN A 302 -10.44 -4.92 -16.09
N LEU A 303 -10.60 -5.16 -14.76
CA LEU A 303 -9.50 -5.06 -13.81
C LEU A 303 -8.34 -6.03 -14.13
N ALA A 304 -8.64 -7.25 -14.55
CA ALA A 304 -7.60 -8.26 -14.83
C ALA A 304 -6.66 -7.82 -15.97
N ASP A 305 -7.22 -7.30 -17.06
CA ASP A 305 -6.42 -6.82 -18.20
C ASP A 305 -5.61 -5.57 -17.80
N ARG A 306 -6.20 -4.65 -17.02
CA ARG A 306 -5.47 -3.48 -16.53
C ARG A 306 -4.31 -3.85 -15.62
N LEU A 307 -4.47 -4.84 -14.73
CA LEU A 307 -3.38 -5.36 -13.91
C LEU A 307 -2.26 -5.93 -14.78
N ASN A 308 -2.60 -6.69 -15.81
CA ASN A 308 -1.64 -7.24 -16.76
C ASN A 308 -0.92 -6.13 -17.55
N ASP A 309 -1.63 -5.09 -17.99
CA ASP A 309 -1.03 -3.98 -18.72
C ASP A 309 -0.08 -3.16 -17.83
N VAL A 310 -0.44 -2.93 -16.58
CA VAL A 310 0.47 -2.29 -15.61
C VAL A 310 1.72 -3.11 -15.40
N LEU A 311 1.60 -4.45 -15.29
CA LEU A 311 2.77 -5.32 -15.18
C LEU A 311 3.73 -5.19 -16.37
N LYS A 312 3.25 -4.95 -17.59
CA LYS A 312 4.10 -4.75 -18.77
C LYS A 312 4.96 -3.48 -18.65
N THR A 313 4.44 -2.45 -18.00
CA THR A 313 5.12 -1.15 -17.82
C THR A 313 5.91 -1.05 -16.51
N PHE A 314 5.89 -2.09 -15.67
CA PHE A 314 6.60 -2.08 -14.39
C PHE A 314 8.11 -1.94 -14.60
N PRO A 315 8.81 -1.19 -13.75
CA PRO A 315 10.26 -1.05 -13.85
C PRO A 315 10.94 -2.42 -13.72
N ILE A 316 11.82 -2.73 -14.66
CA ILE A 316 12.53 -4.02 -14.68
C ILE A 316 13.83 -3.88 -13.90
N ASN A 317 13.98 -4.72 -12.85
CA ASN A 317 15.21 -5.02 -12.15
C ASN A 317 15.92 -3.85 -11.43
N LEU A 318 15.67 -3.74 -10.13
CA LEU A 318 16.34 -2.80 -9.22
C LEU A 318 17.87 -2.95 -9.17
N LYS A 319 18.43 -4.13 -9.48
CA LYS A 319 19.87 -4.34 -9.54
C LYS A 319 20.53 -3.46 -10.61
N ASN A 320 19.80 -3.12 -11.67
CA ASN A 320 20.27 -2.20 -12.70
C ASN A 320 20.20 -0.73 -12.25
N LEU A 321 19.37 -0.40 -11.24
CA LEU A 321 19.34 0.94 -10.64
C LEU A 321 20.46 1.14 -9.61
N SER A 322 20.89 0.08 -8.93
CA SER A 322 21.99 0.11 -7.96
C SER A 322 23.36 -0.12 -8.60
N ALA A 323 23.43 -0.70 -9.79
CA ALA A 323 24.66 -0.94 -10.55
C ALA A 323 25.09 0.25 -11.42
N ASN A 324 24.37 1.36 -11.41
CA ASN A 324 24.84 2.62 -11.96
C ASN A 324 25.45 3.45 -10.82
N PRO A 325 26.75 3.28 -10.49
CA PRO A 325 27.42 4.28 -9.67
C PRO A 325 27.37 5.58 -10.47
N LEU A 326 27.15 6.67 -9.76
CA LEU A 326 27.13 8.08 -10.14
C LEU A 326 28.33 8.52 -11.01
N ASN A 327 28.54 7.93 -12.18
CA ASN A 327 29.60 8.30 -13.14
C ASN A 327 29.05 8.48 -14.55
N LYS A 328 27.78 8.88 -14.71
CA LYS A 328 27.25 9.48 -15.94
C LYS A 328 26.51 10.79 -15.67
N ASN A 329 27.02 11.58 -14.72
CA ASN A 329 26.56 12.96 -14.52
C ASN A 329 26.88 13.90 -15.71
N SER A 330 27.73 13.51 -16.66
CA SER A 330 27.99 14.32 -17.85
C SER A 330 26.82 14.26 -18.86
N ASP A 331 26.22 13.11 -19.07
CA ASP A 331 25.18 12.97 -20.10
C ASP A 331 23.80 13.47 -19.63
N LEU A 332 23.44 13.24 -18.37
CA LEU A 332 22.16 13.74 -17.83
C LEU A 332 22.20 15.26 -17.64
N ASN A 333 23.29 15.82 -17.11
CA ASN A 333 23.48 17.27 -17.01
C ASN A 333 23.52 17.93 -18.38
N THR A 334 24.14 17.31 -19.37
CA THR A 334 24.16 17.81 -20.75
C THR A 334 22.78 17.76 -21.37
N ARG A 335 21.98 16.69 -21.16
CA ARG A 335 20.61 16.57 -21.66
C ARG A 335 19.65 17.53 -20.94
N VAL A 336 19.79 17.69 -19.62
CA VAL A 336 19.01 18.67 -18.83
C VAL A 336 19.37 20.09 -19.24
N ASN A 337 20.64 20.43 -19.41
CA ASN A 337 21.08 21.75 -19.87
C ASN A 337 20.60 22.01 -21.31
N ASN A 338 20.69 21.04 -22.22
CA ASN A 338 20.16 21.17 -23.57
C ASN A 338 18.62 21.36 -23.58
N TYR A 339 17.91 20.65 -22.73
CA TYR A 339 16.46 20.82 -22.59
C TYR A 339 16.09 22.17 -21.99
N LEU A 340 16.81 22.64 -20.96
CA LEU A 340 16.64 23.95 -20.36
C LEU A 340 16.97 25.08 -21.36
N ASN A 341 18.07 24.94 -22.12
CA ASN A 341 18.44 25.89 -23.16
C ASN A 341 17.41 25.95 -24.30
N THR A 342 16.83 24.82 -24.67
CA THR A 342 15.74 24.76 -25.67
C THR A 342 14.47 25.41 -25.14
N LEU A 343 14.12 25.24 -23.85
CA LEU A 343 12.98 25.92 -23.23
C LEU A 343 13.23 27.42 -23.09
N LEU A 344 14.43 27.83 -22.69
CA LEU A 344 14.80 29.24 -22.56
C LEU A 344 14.80 29.93 -23.91
N SER A 345 15.34 29.31 -24.98
CA SER A 345 15.31 29.89 -26.34
C SER A 345 13.86 30.10 -26.82
N LYS A 346 12.99 29.09 -26.66
CA LYS A 346 11.55 29.23 -26.99
C LYS A 346 10.85 30.32 -26.18
N TYR A 347 11.23 30.48 -24.90
CA TYR A 347 10.68 31.53 -24.05
C TYR A 347 11.15 32.92 -24.51
N TRP A 348 12.44 33.07 -24.81
CA TRP A 348 13.02 34.31 -25.36
C TRP A 348 12.47 34.66 -26.75
N ASP A 349 12.33 33.72 -27.65
CA ASP A 349 11.71 33.92 -28.97
C ASP A 349 10.25 34.39 -28.85
N ASN A 350 9.47 33.83 -27.94
CA ASN A 350 8.11 34.28 -27.65
C ASN A 350 8.08 35.69 -27.02
N LEU A 351 9.05 35.99 -26.14
CA LEU A 351 9.16 37.30 -25.50
C LEU A 351 9.55 38.37 -26.53
N ILE A 352 10.53 38.08 -27.39
CA ILE A 352 10.97 38.97 -28.48
C ILE A 352 9.82 39.19 -29.46
N LYS A 353 9.06 38.20 -29.87
CA LYS A 353 7.84 38.34 -30.68
C LYS A 353 6.83 39.25 -30.04
N LYS A 354 6.58 39.11 -28.72
CA LYS A 354 5.65 40.00 -27.99
C LYS A 354 6.16 41.45 -27.90
N ILE A 355 7.49 41.62 -27.73
CA ILE A 355 8.10 42.96 -27.69
C ILE A 355 8.04 43.62 -29.06
N ASN A 356 8.35 42.90 -30.14
CA ASN A 356 8.28 43.40 -31.50
C ASN A 356 6.81 43.72 -31.94
N LEU A 357 5.85 42.91 -31.51
CA LEU A 357 4.44 43.23 -31.70
C LEU A 357 4.05 44.53 -30.96
N LYS A 358 4.51 44.76 -29.74
CA LYS A 358 4.28 46.02 -29.04
C LYS A 358 4.99 47.22 -29.70
N ARG A 359 6.24 47.06 -30.18
CA ARG A 359 6.96 48.12 -30.92
C ARG A 359 6.20 48.48 -32.20
N ASN A 360 5.76 47.52 -32.98
CA ASN A 360 4.94 47.78 -34.15
C ASN A 360 3.62 48.46 -33.84
N PHE A 361 3.03 48.20 -32.71
CA PHE A 361 1.80 48.89 -32.24
C PHE A 361 2.08 50.35 -31.82
N PHE A 362 3.24 50.65 -31.24
CA PHE A 362 3.63 52.03 -30.94
C PHE A 362 4.01 52.84 -32.18
N TYR A 363 4.55 52.22 -33.25
CA TYR A 363 4.79 52.88 -34.52
C TYR A 363 3.49 53.22 -35.29
N LEU A 364 2.43 52.44 -35.10
CA LEU A 364 1.09 52.70 -35.70
C LEU A 364 0.32 53.81 -34.97
N ILE A 365 0.59 54.08 -33.70
CA ILE A 365 -0.07 55.15 -32.92
C ILE A 365 0.62 56.50 -33.08
N SER A 366 1.86 56.56 -33.59
CA SER A 366 2.59 57.83 -33.85
C SER A 366 2.35 58.42 -35.25
N TYR A 367 1.46 57.80 -36.04
CA TYR A 367 1.09 58.29 -37.38
C TYR A 367 -0.42 58.66 -37.53
N TYR A 368 -1.13 58.85 -36.38
CA TYR A 368 -2.45 59.41 -36.35
C TYR A 368 -2.50 60.64 -35.43
#